data_0cbaddc072f1ad821bfad30109778245
#
_entry.id   0cbaddc072f1ad821bfad30109778245
#
_cell.length_a   1.000
_cell.length_b   1.000
_cell.length_c   1.000
_cell.angle_alpha   90.00
_cell.angle_beta   90.00
_cell.angle_gamma   90.00
#
_symmetry.space_group_name_H-M   'P 1'
#
loop_
_entity.id
_entity.type
_entity.pdbx_description
1 polymer ?
#
loop_
_entity_poly.entity_id
_entity_poly.type
_entity_poly.pdbx_seq_one_letter_code
_entity_poly.pdbx_strand_id
1 'polypeptide(L)'
;MEFHGTWAQRVGDEGRGVRTIIEMVAATRLDCVLGSASLMRHALSEAAWHVAHRAAFGGLLIDKPLMQNVIADLAIESEAATILGMRLASAVDAGTDQEEALRRISLPLAKFWVCKRTPMMTAEALECLGGNGYVEDSGMPLIYREAPVNSVWEGSGNVNALDVLRALSREPEALDAWLLEVGQARGEDPRFDRALEAVLLLLGDSDSLEISARRLAGQMATCQQASLLLRFVPRQVADAFCSTRLGGDYNGTLGLSQGTDLGFLVERALPKVS
;
A
#
# COMPACT_ATOMS: atom_id res chain seq x y z
N MET A 1 28.17 -11.02 -7.96
CA MET A 1 29.37 -10.79 -7.12
C MET A 1 29.90 -12.14 -6.74
N GLU A 2 31.18 -12.39 -6.93
CA GLU A 2 31.85 -13.63 -6.53
C GLU A 2 32.81 -13.32 -5.38
N PHE A 3 32.87 -14.22 -4.41
CA PHE A 3 33.71 -14.08 -3.23
C PHE A 3 34.90 -15.04 -3.33
N HIS A 4 36.14 -14.53 -3.29
CA HIS A 4 37.35 -15.29 -3.34
C HIS A 4 38.12 -15.17 -2.00
N GLY A 5 38.10 -16.22 -1.18
CA GLY A 5 38.77 -16.26 0.11
C GLY A 5 38.30 -15.21 1.13
N THR A 6 37.12 -14.67 0.95
CA THR A 6 36.54 -13.65 1.84
C THR A 6 36.22 -14.29 3.18
N TRP A 7 36.61 -13.60 4.25
CA TRP A 7 36.22 -14.02 5.59
C TRP A 7 34.69 -13.92 5.75
N ALA A 8 34.08 -14.94 6.34
CA ALA A 8 32.68 -15.00 6.62
C ALA A 8 32.40 -15.74 7.93
N GLN A 9 31.31 -15.34 8.59
CA GLN A 9 30.77 -16.03 9.76
C GLN A 9 29.40 -16.61 9.38
N ARG A 10 29.22 -17.90 9.67
CA ARG A 10 27.95 -18.58 9.45
C ARG A 10 26.90 -18.10 10.46
N VAL A 11 25.69 -17.83 9.98
CA VAL A 11 24.50 -17.57 10.77
C VAL A 11 23.56 -18.77 10.67
N GLY A 12 23.15 -19.32 11.81
CA GLY A 12 22.31 -20.52 11.88
C GLY A 12 23.07 -21.84 11.64
N ASP A 13 22.31 -22.93 11.60
CA ASP A 13 22.83 -24.30 11.48
C ASP A 13 23.21 -24.64 10.03
N GLU A 14 24.18 -25.54 9.89
CA GLU A 14 24.57 -26.06 8.58
C GLU A 14 23.40 -26.83 7.91
N GLY A 15 23.23 -26.63 6.61
CA GLY A 15 22.10 -27.20 5.85
C GLY A 15 20.77 -26.48 6.01
N ARG A 16 20.64 -25.46 6.88
CA ARG A 16 19.40 -24.71 7.12
C ARG A 16 19.41 -23.27 6.58
N GLY A 17 20.37 -22.93 5.72
CA GLY A 17 20.58 -21.56 5.24
C GLY A 17 19.35 -20.96 4.55
N VAL A 18 18.60 -21.75 3.75
CA VAL A 18 17.36 -21.25 3.11
C VAL A 18 16.30 -20.86 4.14
N ARG A 19 16.13 -21.63 5.21
CA ARG A 19 15.17 -21.29 6.26
C ARG A 19 15.59 -20.02 7.00
N THR A 20 16.88 -19.93 7.35
CA THR A 20 17.44 -18.75 8.02
C THR A 20 17.31 -17.47 7.18
N ILE A 21 17.56 -17.54 5.86
CA ILE A 21 17.43 -16.37 4.98
C ILE A 21 15.97 -15.95 4.81
N ILE A 22 14.99 -16.87 4.86
CA ILE A 22 13.57 -16.56 4.75
C ILE A 22 13.08 -15.71 5.94
N GLU A 23 13.64 -15.91 7.14
CA GLU A 23 13.34 -15.06 8.30
C GLU A 23 13.76 -13.61 8.04
N MET A 24 14.98 -13.40 7.48
CA MET A 24 15.42 -12.08 7.04
C MET A 24 14.53 -11.49 5.93
N VAL A 25 14.13 -12.30 4.95
CA VAL A 25 13.25 -11.85 3.85
C VAL A 25 11.92 -11.32 4.37
N ALA A 26 11.37 -11.89 5.45
CA ALA A 26 10.16 -11.35 6.06
C ALA A 26 10.37 -9.93 6.61
N ALA A 27 11.51 -9.66 7.26
CA ALA A 27 11.84 -8.33 7.74
C ALA A 27 12.04 -7.33 6.58
N THR A 28 12.84 -7.69 5.57
CA THR A 28 13.10 -6.82 4.41
C THR A 28 11.87 -6.60 3.53
N ARG A 29 10.90 -7.51 3.51
CA ARG A 29 9.59 -7.26 2.87
C ARG A 29 8.80 -6.15 3.60
N LEU A 30 8.85 -6.11 4.93
CA LEU A 30 8.26 -5.03 5.70
C LEU A 30 8.95 -3.69 5.37
N ASP A 31 10.29 -3.69 5.28
CA ASP A 31 11.05 -2.51 4.84
C ASP A 31 10.62 -2.03 3.46
N CYS A 32 10.35 -2.95 2.51
CA CYS A 32 9.80 -2.59 1.20
C CYS A 32 8.42 -1.90 1.30
N VAL A 33 7.55 -2.36 2.20
CA VAL A 33 6.22 -1.74 2.42
C VAL A 33 6.36 -0.34 3.01
N LEU A 34 7.16 -0.20 4.07
CA LEU A 34 7.41 1.07 4.75
C LEU A 34 8.15 2.06 3.85
N GLY A 35 9.17 1.60 3.11
CA GLY A 35 9.90 2.41 2.14
C GLY A 35 9.00 2.89 0.99
N SER A 36 8.11 2.03 0.49
CA SER A 36 7.13 2.41 -0.54
C SER A 36 6.13 3.45 0.00
N ALA A 37 5.59 3.25 1.20
CA ALA A 37 4.70 4.23 1.83
C ALA A 37 5.41 5.58 2.06
N SER A 38 6.68 5.55 2.45
CA SER A 38 7.54 6.73 2.60
C SER A 38 7.75 7.47 1.27
N LEU A 39 8.04 6.74 0.17
CA LEU A 39 8.16 7.32 -1.16
C LEU A 39 6.85 7.97 -1.61
N MET A 40 5.70 7.32 -1.37
CA MET A 40 4.38 7.89 -1.64
C MET A 40 4.18 9.20 -0.88
N ARG A 41 4.49 9.21 0.41
CA ARG A 41 4.34 10.41 1.24
C ARG A 41 5.29 11.53 0.80
N HIS A 42 6.53 11.21 0.46
CA HIS A 42 7.50 12.18 -0.05
C HIS A 42 7.00 12.81 -1.36
N ALA A 43 6.64 11.98 -2.35
CA ALA A 43 6.12 12.46 -3.62
C ALA A 43 4.87 13.34 -3.46
N LEU A 44 3.94 12.94 -2.59
CA LEU A 44 2.76 13.75 -2.25
C LEU A 44 3.15 15.09 -1.63
N SER A 45 4.11 15.11 -0.71
CA SER A 45 4.54 16.36 -0.05
C SER A 45 5.13 17.35 -1.03
N GLU A 46 5.95 16.89 -1.96
CA GLU A 46 6.52 17.71 -3.03
C GLU A 46 5.44 18.25 -3.99
N ALA A 47 4.52 17.37 -4.41
CA ALA A 47 3.40 17.74 -5.27
C ALA A 47 2.49 18.77 -4.58
N ALA A 48 2.08 18.50 -3.34
CA ALA A 48 1.20 19.39 -2.58
C ALA A 48 1.85 20.74 -2.33
N TRP A 49 3.13 20.77 -1.97
CA TRP A 49 3.90 22.01 -1.83
C TRP A 49 3.94 22.80 -3.14
N HIS A 50 4.28 22.15 -4.23
CA HIS A 50 4.37 22.80 -5.54
C HIS A 50 3.03 23.45 -5.94
N VAL A 51 1.94 22.70 -5.89
CA VAL A 51 0.63 23.20 -6.33
C VAL A 51 0.08 24.30 -5.42
N ALA A 52 0.46 24.32 -4.13
CA ALA A 52 0.10 25.36 -3.19
C ALA A 52 0.80 26.71 -3.46
N HIS A 53 1.95 26.68 -4.16
CA HIS A 53 2.75 27.89 -4.42
C HIS A 53 2.84 28.25 -5.92
N ARG A 54 2.44 27.37 -6.80
CA ARG A 54 2.49 27.61 -8.26
C ARG A 54 1.22 28.26 -8.75
N ALA A 55 1.33 29.46 -9.28
CA ALA A 55 0.24 30.13 -10.01
C ALA A 55 0.28 29.80 -11.50
N ALA A 56 -0.84 29.33 -12.06
CA ALA A 56 -1.07 29.14 -13.47
C ALA A 56 -2.58 29.16 -13.77
N PHE A 57 -2.97 29.40 -15.00
CA PHE A 57 -4.38 29.45 -15.40
C PHE A 57 -5.25 30.39 -14.54
N GLY A 58 -4.67 31.55 -14.19
CA GLY A 58 -5.37 32.61 -13.48
C GLY A 58 -5.51 32.43 -11.95
N GLY A 59 -4.73 31.55 -11.31
CA GLY A 59 -4.73 31.36 -9.85
C GLY A 59 -3.73 30.31 -9.41
N LEU A 60 -3.71 29.97 -8.14
CA LEU A 60 -2.88 28.87 -7.63
C LEU A 60 -3.41 27.53 -8.17
N LEU A 61 -2.50 26.60 -8.42
CA LEU A 61 -2.91 25.25 -8.89
C LEU A 61 -3.77 24.54 -7.86
N ILE A 62 -3.48 24.71 -6.56
CA ILE A 62 -4.24 24.10 -5.48
C ILE A 62 -5.71 24.55 -5.45
N ASP A 63 -6.04 25.72 -6.00
CA ASP A 63 -7.42 26.24 -6.07
C ASP A 63 -8.22 25.65 -7.24
N LYS A 64 -7.59 24.84 -8.09
CA LYS A 64 -8.25 24.23 -9.25
C LYS A 64 -8.91 22.91 -8.83
N PRO A 65 -10.21 22.73 -9.11
CA PRO A 65 -10.95 21.54 -8.66
C PRO A 65 -10.33 20.20 -9.11
N LEU A 66 -9.83 20.11 -10.34
CA LEU A 66 -9.14 18.90 -10.83
C LEU A 66 -7.84 18.62 -10.08
N MET A 67 -7.05 19.66 -9.77
CA MET A 67 -5.83 19.49 -8.98
C MET A 67 -6.14 19.08 -7.54
N GLN A 68 -7.15 19.69 -6.93
CA GLN A 68 -7.62 19.26 -5.60
C GLN A 68 -8.03 17.80 -5.60
N ASN A 69 -8.74 17.36 -6.64
CA ASN A 69 -9.18 15.98 -6.76
C ASN A 69 -7.97 15.01 -6.82
N VAL A 70 -6.96 15.30 -7.61
CA VAL A 70 -5.75 14.48 -7.72
C VAL A 70 -4.97 14.46 -6.40
N ILE A 71 -4.68 15.63 -5.82
CA ILE A 71 -3.95 15.71 -4.54
C ILE A 71 -4.69 14.97 -3.42
N ALA A 72 -6.02 15.09 -3.38
CA ALA A 72 -6.84 14.36 -2.40
C ALA A 72 -6.75 12.82 -2.59
N ASP A 73 -6.75 12.34 -3.83
CA ASP A 73 -6.61 10.91 -4.11
C ASP A 73 -5.20 10.39 -3.75
N LEU A 74 -4.15 11.14 -4.08
CA LEU A 74 -2.80 10.84 -3.63
C LEU A 74 -2.69 10.79 -2.10
N ALA A 75 -3.42 11.68 -1.40
CA ALA A 75 -3.42 11.70 0.06
C ALA A 75 -4.01 10.42 0.66
N ILE A 76 -5.18 9.98 0.20
CA ILE A 76 -5.80 8.74 0.72
C ILE A 76 -4.97 7.50 0.37
N GLU A 77 -4.35 7.44 -0.80
CA GLU A 77 -3.46 6.34 -1.17
C GLU A 77 -2.23 6.26 -0.25
N SER A 78 -1.61 7.39 0.05
CA SER A 78 -0.48 7.49 0.99
C SER A 78 -0.88 7.09 2.41
N GLU A 79 -2.04 7.55 2.89
CA GLU A 79 -2.54 7.20 4.23
C GLU A 79 -2.86 5.71 4.33
N ALA A 80 -3.49 5.13 3.31
CA ALA A 80 -3.82 3.71 3.26
C ALA A 80 -2.56 2.82 3.24
N ALA A 81 -1.51 3.22 2.53
CA ALA A 81 -0.24 2.53 2.53
C ALA A 81 0.47 2.62 3.89
N THR A 82 0.47 3.81 4.48
CA THR A 82 1.12 4.07 5.77
C THR A 82 0.45 3.30 6.90
N ILE A 83 -0.89 3.34 7.02
CA ILE A 83 -1.59 2.66 8.10
C ILE A 83 -1.41 1.14 8.03
N LEU A 84 -1.40 0.57 6.82
CA LEU A 84 -1.14 -0.86 6.62
C LEU A 84 0.29 -1.23 7.02
N GLY A 85 1.29 -0.45 6.60
CA GLY A 85 2.68 -0.65 6.98
C GLY A 85 2.89 -0.56 8.49
N MET A 86 2.31 0.45 9.14
CA MET A 86 2.39 0.63 10.60
C MET A 86 1.66 -0.47 11.37
N ARG A 87 0.53 -0.99 10.86
CA ARG A 87 -0.16 -2.14 11.46
C ARG A 87 0.74 -3.38 11.45
N LEU A 88 1.47 -3.61 10.36
CA LEU A 88 2.41 -4.73 10.26
C LEU A 88 3.63 -4.55 11.15
N ALA A 89 4.15 -3.34 11.29
CA ALA A 89 5.22 -3.03 12.23
C ALA A 89 4.78 -3.29 13.68
N SER A 90 3.56 -2.87 14.04
CA SER A 90 2.96 -3.16 15.36
C SER A 90 2.83 -4.67 15.62
N ALA A 91 2.54 -5.47 14.60
CA ALA A 91 2.49 -6.94 14.73
C ALA A 91 3.87 -7.54 15.02
N VAL A 92 4.93 -6.97 14.45
CA VAL A 92 6.32 -7.36 14.78
C VAL A 92 6.66 -7.03 16.22
N ASP A 93 6.32 -5.83 16.67
CA ASP A 93 6.60 -5.39 18.05
C ASP A 93 5.86 -6.23 19.10
N ALA A 94 4.62 -6.62 18.80
CA ALA A 94 3.79 -7.42 19.71
C ALA A 94 4.27 -8.87 19.83
N GLY A 95 4.72 -9.49 18.73
CA GLY A 95 5.36 -10.81 18.71
C GLY A 95 4.53 -11.96 19.29
N THR A 96 3.20 -11.83 19.34
CA THR A 96 2.32 -12.91 19.79
C THR A 96 2.00 -13.87 18.66
N ASP A 97 1.60 -15.11 18.96
CA ASP A 97 1.23 -16.11 17.95
C ASP A 97 0.14 -15.58 16.99
N GLN A 98 -0.85 -14.85 17.53
CA GLN A 98 -1.91 -14.22 16.74
C GLN A 98 -1.37 -13.17 15.76
N GLU A 99 -0.44 -12.33 16.18
CA GLU A 99 0.17 -11.31 15.35
C GLU A 99 1.16 -11.89 14.34
N GLU A 100 1.83 -12.96 14.68
CA GLU A 100 2.67 -13.71 13.74
C GLU A 100 1.81 -14.37 12.64
N ALA A 101 0.67 -14.97 13.00
CA ALA A 101 -0.28 -15.52 12.04
C ALA A 101 -0.85 -14.44 11.12
N LEU A 102 -1.25 -13.27 11.65
CA LEU A 102 -1.66 -12.13 10.85
C LEU A 102 -0.55 -11.66 9.91
N ARG A 103 0.66 -11.49 10.41
CA ARG A 103 1.82 -11.06 9.62
C ARG A 103 2.12 -12.06 8.50
N ARG A 104 1.97 -13.35 8.74
CA ARG A 104 2.26 -14.40 7.77
C ARG A 104 1.50 -14.23 6.46
N ILE A 105 0.25 -13.79 6.49
CA ILE A 105 -0.55 -13.53 5.28
C ILE A 105 -0.55 -12.06 4.87
N SER A 106 -0.61 -11.14 5.82
CA SER A 106 -0.75 -9.71 5.53
C SER A 106 0.52 -9.09 4.96
N LEU A 107 1.69 -9.62 5.29
CA LEU A 107 2.95 -9.08 4.76
C LEU A 107 3.11 -9.28 3.24
N PRO A 108 2.93 -10.48 2.67
CA PRO A 108 2.95 -10.62 1.21
C PRO A 108 1.80 -9.87 0.53
N LEU A 109 0.61 -9.72 1.16
CA LEU A 109 -0.48 -8.88 0.67
C LEU A 109 -0.05 -7.41 0.56
N ALA A 110 0.48 -6.86 1.65
CA ALA A 110 0.93 -5.47 1.70
C ALA A 110 2.09 -5.21 0.73
N LYS A 111 3.07 -6.10 0.70
CA LYS A 111 4.22 -6.02 -0.22
C LYS A 111 3.77 -6.05 -1.68
N PHE A 112 2.85 -6.97 -2.02
CA PHE A 112 2.25 -7.01 -3.36
C PHE A 112 1.56 -5.69 -3.70
N TRP A 113 0.67 -5.21 -2.83
CA TRP A 113 -0.21 -4.11 -3.14
C TRP A 113 0.49 -2.75 -3.08
N VAL A 114 1.10 -2.41 -1.95
CA VAL A 114 1.70 -1.09 -1.73
C VAL A 114 2.83 -0.83 -2.72
N CYS A 115 3.76 -1.79 -2.89
CA CYS A 115 4.88 -1.60 -3.81
C CYS A 115 4.45 -1.50 -5.28
N LYS A 116 3.31 -2.11 -5.67
CA LYS A 116 2.77 -1.96 -7.03
C LYS A 116 2.04 -0.65 -7.26
N ARG A 117 1.47 -0.08 -6.22
CA ARG A 117 0.78 1.21 -6.29
C ARG A 117 1.75 2.40 -6.33
N THR A 118 2.92 2.25 -5.72
CA THR A 118 3.91 3.33 -5.58
C THR A 118 4.36 3.93 -6.93
N PRO A 119 4.73 3.18 -7.98
CA PRO A 119 5.14 3.76 -9.25
C PRO A 119 4.05 4.62 -9.92
N MET A 120 2.80 4.19 -9.88
CA MET A 120 1.68 4.95 -10.43
C MET A 120 1.45 6.25 -9.65
N MET A 121 1.48 6.17 -8.32
CA MET A 121 1.30 7.33 -7.48
C MET A 121 2.44 8.35 -7.62
N THR A 122 3.69 7.90 -7.71
CA THR A 122 4.84 8.79 -7.89
C THR A 122 4.86 9.43 -9.29
N ALA A 123 4.37 8.72 -10.32
CA ALA A 123 4.18 9.29 -11.65
C ALA A 123 3.15 10.43 -11.64
N GLU A 124 2.00 10.21 -11.02
CA GLU A 124 0.94 11.23 -10.91
C GLU A 124 1.40 12.45 -10.09
N ALA A 125 2.10 12.21 -8.98
CA ALA A 125 2.69 13.29 -8.20
C ALA A 125 3.72 14.10 -8.99
N LEU A 126 4.53 13.44 -9.82
CA LEU A 126 5.46 14.09 -10.75
C LEU A 126 4.71 14.98 -11.76
N GLU A 127 3.60 14.50 -12.32
CA GLU A 127 2.77 15.27 -13.26
C GLU A 127 2.20 16.54 -12.62
N CYS A 128 1.90 16.54 -11.33
CA CYS A 128 1.43 17.72 -10.61
C CYS A 128 2.45 18.88 -10.64
N LEU A 129 3.75 18.60 -10.80
CA LEU A 129 4.79 19.62 -10.94
C LEU A 129 4.97 20.09 -12.41
N GLY A 130 4.31 19.44 -13.37
CA GLY A 130 4.52 19.70 -14.79
C GLY A 130 5.97 19.44 -15.22
N GLY A 131 6.53 20.29 -16.08
CA GLY A 131 7.93 20.16 -16.54
C GLY A 131 8.96 20.16 -15.39
N ASN A 132 8.66 20.83 -14.28
CA ASN A 132 9.53 20.83 -13.10
C ASN A 132 9.64 19.44 -12.46
N GLY A 133 8.60 18.61 -12.55
CA GLY A 133 8.64 17.24 -12.04
C GLY A 133 9.50 16.30 -12.89
N TYR A 134 9.68 16.63 -14.16
CA TYR A 134 10.46 15.81 -15.11
C TYR A 134 11.96 16.07 -15.07
N VAL A 135 12.39 17.29 -14.75
CA VAL A 135 13.80 17.67 -14.70
C VAL A 135 14.46 17.24 -13.39
N GLU A 136 15.75 16.88 -13.46
CA GLU A 136 16.48 16.30 -12.31
C GLU A 136 16.58 17.25 -11.10
N ASP A 137 16.51 18.55 -11.31
CA ASP A 137 16.66 19.58 -10.26
C ASP A 137 15.56 19.50 -9.19
N SER A 138 14.40 18.94 -9.51
CA SER A 138 13.27 18.82 -8.56
C SER A 138 13.39 17.65 -7.57
N GLY A 139 14.24 16.68 -7.85
CA GLY A 139 14.30 15.42 -7.10
C GLY A 139 13.17 14.42 -7.39
N MET A 140 12.07 14.84 -8.03
CA MET A 140 10.95 13.95 -8.38
C MET A 140 11.34 12.79 -9.31
N PRO A 141 12.21 12.96 -10.32
CA PRO A 141 12.68 11.86 -11.15
C PRO A 141 13.41 10.77 -10.36
N LEU A 142 14.13 11.12 -9.31
CA LEU A 142 14.79 10.16 -8.43
C LEU A 142 13.74 9.33 -7.65
N ILE A 143 12.74 9.98 -7.06
CA ILE A 143 11.64 9.31 -6.36
C ILE A 143 10.90 8.35 -7.30
N TYR A 144 10.60 8.80 -8.52
CA TYR A 144 9.91 7.98 -9.52
C TYR A 144 10.75 6.77 -9.96
N ARG A 145 12.04 6.94 -10.21
CA ARG A 145 12.95 5.84 -10.61
C ARG A 145 13.17 4.82 -9.49
N GLU A 146 13.14 5.26 -8.25
CA GLU A 146 13.27 4.36 -7.09
C GLU A 146 12.00 3.52 -6.85
N ALA A 147 10.82 4.06 -7.12
CA ALA A 147 9.54 3.43 -6.82
C ALA A 147 9.38 1.99 -7.35
N PRO A 148 9.76 1.63 -8.58
CA PRO A 148 9.61 0.27 -9.12
C PRO A 148 10.43 -0.80 -8.42
N VAL A 149 11.60 -0.47 -7.85
CA VAL A 149 12.53 -1.48 -7.30
C VAL A 149 11.91 -2.23 -6.11
N ASN A 150 11.11 -1.55 -5.29
CA ASN A 150 10.41 -2.17 -4.17
C ASN A 150 9.39 -3.24 -4.60
N SER A 151 8.93 -3.20 -5.85
CA SER A 151 8.07 -4.23 -6.43
C SER A 151 8.84 -5.41 -7.04
N VAL A 152 10.19 -5.31 -7.15
CA VAL A 152 11.06 -6.30 -7.80
C VAL A 152 11.79 -7.15 -6.77
N TRP A 153 12.59 -6.53 -5.91
CA TRP A 153 13.38 -7.24 -4.91
C TRP A 153 12.50 -7.84 -3.80
N GLU A 154 13.04 -8.77 -3.02
CA GLU A 154 12.32 -9.50 -1.95
C GLU A 154 11.05 -10.25 -2.43
N GLY A 155 11.03 -10.55 -3.72
CA GLY A 155 9.92 -11.22 -4.40
C GLY A 155 9.04 -10.26 -5.18
N SER A 156 8.93 -10.54 -6.47
CA SER A 156 8.04 -9.80 -7.38
C SER A 156 6.56 -10.02 -7.06
N GLY A 157 5.67 -9.29 -7.75
CA GLY A 157 4.24 -9.39 -7.53
C GLY A 157 3.70 -10.81 -7.61
N ASN A 158 4.13 -11.63 -8.57
CA ASN A 158 3.68 -13.03 -8.68
C ASN A 158 4.18 -13.86 -7.49
N VAL A 159 5.43 -13.67 -7.07
CA VAL A 159 5.99 -14.38 -5.92
C VAL A 159 5.18 -14.10 -4.66
N ASN A 160 4.82 -12.84 -4.40
CA ASN A 160 4.02 -12.49 -3.24
C ASN A 160 2.57 -13.00 -3.35
N ALA A 161 1.94 -12.92 -4.53
CA ALA A 161 0.59 -13.47 -4.73
C ALA A 161 0.54 -14.99 -4.52
N LEU A 162 1.54 -15.74 -5.00
CA LEU A 162 1.67 -17.16 -4.76
C LEU A 162 2.01 -17.49 -3.29
N ASP A 163 2.72 -16.61 -2.60
CA ASP A 163 3.01 -16.78 -1.17
C ASP A 163 1.75 -16.61 -0.32
N VAL A 164 0.83 -15.71 -0.71
CA VAL A 164 -0.52 -15.63 -0.12
C VAL A 164 -1.27 -16.97 -0.27
N LEU A 165 -1.29 -17.55 -1.47
CA LEU A 165 -1.94 -18.86 -1.68
C LEU A 165 -1.28 -19.97 -0.85
N ARG A 166 0.03 -19.92 -0.69
CA ARG A 166 0.76 -20.87 0.15
C ARG A 166 0.39 -20.72 1.63
N ALA A 167 0.23 -19.49 2.14
CA ALA A 167 -0.26 -19.25 3.49
C ALA A 167 -1.67 -19.83 3.65
N LEU A 168 -2.59 -19.52 2.75
CA LEU A 168 -3.96 -20.01 2.77
C LEU A 168 -4.06 -21.54 2.78
N SER A 169 -3.16 -22.24 2.06
CA SER A 169 -3.21 -23.69 1.93
C SER A 169 -2.51 -24.47 3.04
N ARG A 170 -1.54 -23.85 3.73
CA ARG A 170 -0.67 -24.57 4.68
C ARG A 170 -0.82 -24.10 6.13
N GLU A 171 -1.33 -22.92 6.33
CA GLU A 171 -1.35 -22.22 7.62
C GLU A 171 -2.75 -21.57 7.82
N PRO A 172 -3.79 -22.40 8.08
CA PRO A 172 -5.17 -21.90 8.18
C PRO A 172 -5.33 -20.81 9.26
N GLU A 173 -4.53 -20.85 10.32
CA GLU A 173 -4.49 -19.81 11.35
C GLU A 173 -4.16 -18.41 10.80
N ALA A 174 -3.43 -18.33 9.67
CA ALA A 174 -3.12 -17.06 9.03
C ALA A 174 -4.37 -16.42 8.40
N LEU A 175 -5.24 -17.22 7.79
CA LEU A 175 -6.53 -16.75 7.28
C LEU A 175 -7.45 -16.33 8.43
N ASP A 176 -7.54 -17.13 9.50
CA ASP A 176 -8.37 -16.82 10.65
C ASP A 176 -7.93 -15.51 11.30
N ALA A 177 -6.62 -15.28 11.44
CA ALA A 177 -6.07 -14.03 11.96
C ALA A 177 -6.40 -12.84 11.06
N TRP A 178 -6.33 -13.00 9.75
CA TRP A 178 -6.69 -11.94 8.79
C TRP A 178 -8.20 -11.63 8.86
N LEU A 179 -9.04 -12.65 8.90
CA LEU A 179 -10.51 -12.48 9.02
C LEU A 179 -10.91 -11.81 10.35
N LEU A 180 -10.23 -12.14 11.44
CA LEU A 180 -10.43 -11.48 12.73
C LEU A 180 -10.03 -9.99 12.66
N GLU A 181 -8.90 -9.66 12.03
CA GLU A 181 -8.42 -8.29 11.87
C GLU A 181 -9.39 -7.46 11.02
N VAL A 182 -9.72 -7.92 9.81
CA VAL A 182 -10.60 -7.15 8.91
C VAL A 182 -12.04 -7.13 9.39
N GLY A 183 -12.48 -8.17 10.07
CA GLY A 183 -13.83 -8.31 10.61
C GLY A 183 -14.18 -7.27 11.66
N GLN A 184 -13.21 -6.61 12.29
CA GLN A 184 -13.44 -5.55 13.27
C GLN A 184 -14.12 -4.30 12.68
N ALA A 185 -14.12 -4.14 11.34
CA ALA A 185 -14.81 -3.03 10.65
C ALA A 185 -16.17 -3.45 10.05
N ARG A 186 -16.65 -4.67 10.30
CA ARG A 186 -17.95 -5.11 9.78
C ARG A 186 -19.08 -4.23 10.32
N GLY A 187 -19.97 -3.84 9.41
CA GLY A 187 -21.11 -2.97 9.70
C GLY A 187 -20.81 -1.47 9.69
N GLU A 188 -19.52 -1.06 9.61
CA GLU A 188 -19.15 0.36 9.56
C GLU A 188 -19.43 1.01 8.20
N ASP A 189 -19.33 0.22 7.12
CA ASP A 189 -19.57 0.71 5.75
C ASP A 189 -20.09 -0.43 4.84
N PRO A 190 -21.25 -0.27 4.20
CA PRO A 190 -21.82 -1.33 3.36
C PRO A 190 -20.99 -1.64 2.09
N ARG A 191 -20.11 -0.72 1.64
CA ARG A 191 -19.19 -0.98 0.52
C ARG A 191 -18.07 -1.90 0.97
N PHE A 192 -17.59 -1.71 2.20
CA PHE A 192 -16.61 -2.60 2.82
C PHE A 192 -17.20 -4.01 3.02
N ASP A 193 -18.40 -4.13 3.56
CA ASP A 193 -19.04 -5.43 3.80
C ASP A 193 -19.20 -6.22 2.49
N ARG A 194 -19.68 -5.57 1.41
CA ARG A 194 -19.77 -6.20 0.08
C ARG A 194 -18.41 -6.61 -0.48
N ALA A 195 -17.37 -5.78 -0.30
CA ALA A 195 -16.03 -6.11 -0.77
C ALA A 195 -15.44 -7.32 -0.02
N LEU A 196 -15.67 -7.38 1.28
CA LEU A 196 -15.26 -8.53 2.10
C LEU A 196 -15.99 -9.81 1.70
N GLU A 197 -17.30 -9.74 1.44
CA GLU A 197 -18.09 -10.87 0.91
C GLU A 197 -17.55 -11.35 -0.44
N ALA A 198 -17.18 -10.44 -1.33
CA ALA A 198 -16.57 -10.79 -2.62
C ALA A 198 -15.22 -11.51 -2.46
N VAL A 199 -14.42 -11.13 -1.47
CA VAL A 199 -13.18 -11.86 -1.11
C VAL A 199 -13.50 -13.26 -0.62
N LEU A 200 -14.48 -13.42 0.26
CA LEU A 200 -14.88 -14.74 0.79
C LEU A 200 -15.39 -15.68 -0.31
N LEU A 201 -16.14 -15.14 -1.28
CA LEU A 201 -16.57 -15.91 -2.44
C LEU A 201 -15.40 -16.39 -3.31
N LEU A 202 -14.40 -15.54 -3.53
CA LEU A 202 -13.18 -15.92 -4.27
C LEU A 202 -12.37 -16.99 -3.55
N LEU A 203 -12.29 -16.92 -2.23
CA LEU A 203 -11.60 -17.94 -1.43
C LEU A 203 -12.29 -19.30 -1.49
N GLY A 204 -13.60 -19.34 -1.72
CA GLY A 204 -14.38 -20.58 -1.88
C GLY A 204 -14.20 -21.29 -3.24
N ASP A 205 -13.62 -20.63 -4.25
CA ASP A 205 -13.39 -21.19 -5.59
C ASP A 205 -11.96 -21.74 -5.73
N SER A 206 -11.74 -22.94 -5.20
CA SER A 206 -10.41 -23.57 -5.18
C SER A 206 -9.80 -23.81 -6.56
N ASP A 207 -10.62 -24.02 -7.60
CA ASP A 207 -10.17 -24.43 -8.93
C ASP A 207 -9.56 -23.26 -9.72
N SER A 208 -9.93 -22.02 -9.37
CA SER A 208 -9.46 -20.81 -10.06
C SER A 208 -8.47 -19.97 -9.21
N LEU A 209 -8.10 -20.41 -8.01
CA LEU A 209 -7.30 -19.62 -7.09
C LEU A 209 -5.95 -19.15 -7.67
N GLU A 210 -5.22 -20.03 -8.38
CA GLU A 210 -3.90 -19.66 -8.89
C GLU A 210 -3.99 -18.58 -9.98
N ILE A 211 -4.90 -18.72 -10.94
CA ILE A 211 -5.11 -17.72 -11.98
C ILE A 211 -5.66 -16.40 -11.41
N SER A 212 -6.40 -16.49 -10.31
CA SER A 212 -7.00 -15.36 -9.61
C SER A 212 -6.10 -14.77 -8.51
N ALA A 213 -4.93 -15.36 -8.24
CA ALA A 213 -4.08 -15.01 -7.09
C ALA A 213 -3.78 -13.52 -6.95
N ARG A 214 -3.47 -12.84 -8.05
CA ARG A 214 -3.18 -11.40 -8.05
C ARG A 214 -4.43 -10.55 -7.73
N ARG A 215 -5.59 -10.96 -8.26
CA ARG A 215 -6.87 -10.30 -7.97
C ARG A 215 -7.24 -10.49 -6.50
N LEU A 216 -7.16 -11.73 -6.00
CA LEU A 216 -7.41 -12.06 -4.61
C LEU A 216 -6.50 -11.26 -3.68
N ALA A 217 -5.18 -11.29 -3.92
CA ALA A 217 -4.21 -10.54 -3.11
C ALA A 217 -4.51 -9.03 -3.08
N GLY A 218 -4.87 -8.43 -4.24
CA GLY A 218 -5.25 -7.03 -4.31
C GLY A 218 -6.51 -6.72 -3.52
N GLN A 219 -7.56 -7.52 -3.65
CA GLN A 219 -8.81 -7.34 -2.93
C GLN A 219 -8.65 -7.53 -1.42
N MET A 220 -7.91 -8.55 -0.98
CA MET A 220 -7.59 -8.76 0.44
C MET A 220 -6.82 -7.56 1.01
N ALA A 221 -5.78 -7.08 0.32
CA ALA A 221 -5.01 -5.92 0.76
C ALA A 221 -5.89 -4.66 0.86
N THR A 222 -6.74 -4.42 -0.13
CA THR A 222 -7.66 -3.26 -0.15
C THR A 222 -8.70 -3.34 0.97
N CYS A 223 -9.26 -4.53 1.24
CA CYS A 223 -10.15 -4.75 2.38
C CYS A 223 -9.43 -4.50 3.72
N GLN A 224 -8.18 -4.94 3.85
CA GLN A 224 -7.40 -4.71 5.06
C GLN A 224 -7.10 -3.21 5.26
N GLN A 225 -6.72 -2.48 4.21
CA GLN A 225 -6.58 -1.03 4.27
C GLN A 225 -7.88 -0.33 4.67
N ALA A 226 -9.00 -0.71 4.04
CA ALA A 226 -10.31 -0.15 4.37
C ALA A 226 -10.71 -0.39 5.83
N SER A 227 -10.52 -1.61 6.35
CA SER A 227 -10.78 -1.93 7.75
C SER A 227 -9.97 -1.04 8.71
N LEU A 228 -8.68 -0.85 8.42
CA LEU A 228 -7.82 0.01 9.23
C LEU A 228 -8.24 1.48 9.15
N LEU A 229 -8.57 1.97 7.95
CA LEU A 229 -9.03 3.35 7.78
C LEU A 229 -10.37 3.58 8.50
N LEU A 230 -11.35 2.68 8.39
CA LEU A 230 -12.64 2.81 9.07
C LEU A 230 -12.49 2.90 10.59
N ARG A 231 -11.49 2.25 11.17
CA ARG A 231 -11.26 2.16 12.61
C ARG A 231 -10.42 3.28 13.19
N PHE A 232 -9.47 3.83 12.43
CA PHE A 232 -8.38 4.61 13.02
C PHE A 232 -8.18 6.00 12.42
N VAL A 233 -8.86 6.37 11.34
CA VAL A 233 -8.71 7.68 10.72
C VAL A 233 -10.03 8.46 10.71
N PRO A 234 -10.01 9.78 10.43
CA PRO A 234 -11.23 10.56 10.26
C PRO A 234 -12.17 9.97 9.19
N ARG A 235 -13.47 10.01 9.46
CA ARG A 235 -14.50 9.40 8.59
C ARG A 235 -14.40 9.84 7.13
N GLN A 236 -14.04 11.10 6.89
CA GLN A 236 -13.88 11.63 5.53
C GLN A 236 -12.83 10.89 4.71
N VAL A 237 -11.72 10.49 5.33
CA VAL A 237 -10.66 9.68 4.67
C VAL A 237 -11.17 8.28 4.37
N ALA A 238 -11.77 7.62 5.36
CA ALA A 238 -12.32 6.28 5.20
C ALA A 238 -13.43 6.23 4.14
N ASP A 239 -14.34 7.22 4.14
CA ASP A 239 -15.41 7.33 3.16
C ASP A 239 -14.87 7.54 1.75
N ALA A 240 -13.90 8.43 1.56
CA ALA A 240 -13.25 8.67 0.28
C ALA A 240 -12.54 7.40 -0.24
N PHE A 241 -11.86 6.66 0.63
CA PHE A 241 -11.24 5.38 0.27
C PHE A 241 -12.28 4.34 -0.12
N CYS A 242 -13.32 4.13 0.69
CA CYS A 242 -14.36 3.13 0.43
C CYS A 242 -15.15 3.46 -0.84
N SER A 243 -15.48 4.73 -1.09
CA SER A 243 -16.22 5.14 -2.30
C SER A 243 -15.41 4.88 -3.58
N THR A 244 -14.13 5.19 -3.57
CA THR A 244 -13.28 5.04 -4.77
C THR A 244 -12.71 3.63 -4.94
N ARG A 245 -12.24 2.99 -3.88
CA ARG A 245 -11.53 1.70 -3.98
C ARG A 245 -12.46 0.49 -3.87
N LEU A 246 -13.61 0.63 -3.20
CA LEU A 246 -14.58 -0.45 -2.98
C LEU A 246 -15.93 -0.20 -3.67
N GLY A 247 -16.22 1.03 -4.08
CA GLY A 247 -17.50 1.43 -4.67
C GLY A 247 -17.74 0.96 -6.10
N GLY A 248 -16.73 0.43 -6.78
CA GLY A 248 -16.83 -0.05 -8.16
C GLY A 248 -16.57 1.02 -9.24
N ASP A 249 -16.41 2.28 -8.88
CA ASP A 249 -16.20 3.39 -9.82
C ASP A 249 -14.73 3.60 -10.19
N TYR A 250 -13.82 2.87 -9.56
CA TYR A 250 -12.39 2.99 -9.80
C TYR A 250 -11.99 2.26 -11.08
N ASN A 251 -11.56 3.02 -12.08
CA ASN A 251 -11.16 2.51 -13.40
C ASN A 251 -9.64 2.39 -13.61
N GLY A 252 -8.85 2.55 -12.54
CA GLY A 252 -7.39 2.44 -12.58
C GLY A 252 -6.64 3.77 -12.75
N THR A 253 -7.34 4.87 -13.04
CA THR A 253 -6.77 6.23 -12.98
C THR A 253 -7.05 6.87 -11.62
N LEU A 254 -6.21 7.84 -11.22
CA LEU A 254 -6.44 8.60 -10.00
C LEU A 254 -7.54 9.65 -10.23
N GLY A 255 -8.31 9.90 -9.18
CA GLY A 255 -9.42 10.84 -9.16
C GLY A 255 -10.58 10.32 -8.31
N LEU A 256 -11.09 11.16 -7.43
CA LEU A 256 -12.16 10.83 -6.49
C LEU A 256 -13.53 11.08 -7.08
N SER A 257 -14.54 10.33 -6.64
CA SER A 257 -15.94 10.49 -7.04
C SER A 257 -16.54 11.79 -6.51
N GLN A 258 -17.64 12.22 -7.13
CA GLN A 258 -18.42 13.38 -6.68
C GLN A 258 -18.90 13.22 -5.23
N GLY A 259 -18.95 14.32 -4.50
CA GLY A 259 -19.38 14.34 -3.10
C GLY A 259 -18.29 14.09 -2.07
N THR A 260 -17.04 13.84 -2.50
CA THR A 260 -15.88 13.73 -1.61
C THR A 260 -15.49 15.11 -1.07
N ASP A 261 -15.15 15.18 0.22
CA ASP A 261 -14.63 16.41 0.85
C ASP A 261 -13.17 16.63 0.45
N LEU A 262 -12.97 17.18 -0.75
CA LEU A 262 -11.65 17.44 -1.29
C LEU A 262 -10.84 18.41 -0.42
N GLY A 263 -11.49 19.44 0.14
CA GLY A 263 -10.82 20.44 0.96
C GLY A 263 -10.15 19.83 2.18
N PHE A 264 -10.88 18.96 2.89
CA PHE A 264 -10.36 18.25 4.06
C PHE A 264 -9.15 17.36 3.69
N LEU A 265 -9.24 16.61 2.59
CA LEU A 265 -8.17 15.71 2.16
C LEU A 265 -6.92 16.46 1.68
N VAL A 266 -7.11 17.57 0.95
CA VAL A 266 -6.01 18.43 0.49
C VAL A 266 -5.28 19.07 1.68
N GLU A 267 -6.00 19.56 2.70
CA GLU A 267 -5.38 20.10 3.90
C GLU A 267 -4.48 19.06 4.61
N ARG A 268 -4.89 17.81 4.63
CA ARG A 268 -4.07 16.70 5.17
C ARG A 268 -2.83 16.38 4.34
N ALA A 269 -2.88 16.64 3.04
CA ALA A 269 -1.75 16.44 2.13
C ALA A 269 -0.65 17.47 2.33
N LEU A 270 -1.02 18.73 2.63
CA LEU A 270 -0.09 19.84 2.75
C LEU A 270 0.93 19.61 3.87
N PRO A 271 2.23 19.81 3.60
CA PRO A 271 3.25 19.77 4.64
C PRO A 271 3.01 20.92 5.63
N LYS A 272 2.98 20.57 6.92
CA LYS A 272 2.89 21.57 7.99
C LYS A 272 4.28 22.19 8.17
N VAL A 273 4.42 23.44 7.77
CA VAL A 273 5.63 24.23 8.05
C VAL A 273 5.52 24.72 9.49
N SER A 274 6.42 24.22 10.33
CA SER A 274 6.55 24.67 11.74
C SER A 274 7.31 25.98 11.82
#